data_9a470b3daf66c285e70fad5df431993f
#
_entry.id   9a470b3daf66c285e70fad5df431993f
#
_cell.length_a   1.000
_cell.length_b   1.000
_cell.length_c   1.000
_cell.angle_alpha   90.00
_cell.angle_beta   90.00
_cell.angle_gamma   90.00
#
_symmetry.space_group_name_H-M   'P 1'
#
loop_
_entity.id
_entity.type
_entity.pdbx_description
1 polymer ?
#
loop_
_entity_poly.entity_id
_entity_poly.type
_entity_poly.pdbx_seq_one_letter_code
_entity_poly.pdbx_strand_id
1 'polypeptide(L)'
;LTPEAVFGDMYLVEASRGCEWGCRFCAAGYMYRPIRHRSLETLQAAAVEGLEHRSTIGLVGAEMASVPGVAELCEFVADRGGRASPSSLKADVITNRLARALGRSANQSVTIAPEAGSERLRRVINKNLTEPEILRAADWLVGAGVRALKLYFMIGLPTETHEDVEGILELTRRIGERVQR
;
A
#
# COMPACT_ATOMS: atom_id res chain seq x y z
N LEU A 1 12.46 19.64 -3.90
CA LEU A 1 13.40 18.51 -3.83
C LEU A 1 14.41 18.76 -2.71
N THR A 2 14.35 17.95 -1.65
CA THR A 2 15.22 18.12 -0.47
C THR A 2 16.00 16.82 -0.28
N PRO A 3 17.28 16.76 -0.65
CA PRO A 3 18.06 15.51 -0.61
C PRO A 3 18.23 14.96 0.80
N GLU A 4 18.15 15.80 1.82
CA GLU A 4 18.30 15.42 3.24
C GLU A 4 16.99 14.95 3.88
N ALA A 5 15.88 14.89 3.13
CA ALA A 5 14.61 14.36 3.63
C ALA A 5 14.62 12.82 3.64
N VAL A 6 13.79 12.21 4.51
CA VAL A 6 13.62 10.74 4.59
C VAL A 6 13.28 10.11 3.24
N PHE A 7 12.59 10.85 2.37
CA PHE A 7 12.24 10.44 1.01
C PHE A 7 13.01 11.23 -0.06
N GLY A 8 14.24 11.67 0.24
CA GLY A 8 15.06 12.52 -0.64
C GLY A 8 15.38 11.90 -2.00
N ASP A 9 15.34 10.56 -2.10
CA ASP A 9 15.55 9.81 -3.34
C ASP A 9 14.31 9.73 -4.23
N MET A 10 13.16 10.26 -3.79
CA MET A 10 11.89 10.19 -4.49
C MET A 10 11.38 11.59 -4.86
N TYR A 11 10.68 11.67 -5.97
CA TYR A 11 9.80 12.78 -6.27
C TYR A 11 8.40 12.42 -5.79
N LEU A 12 7.90 13.12 -4.77
CA LEU A 12 6.62 12.80 -4.14
C LEU A 12 5.46 13.43 -4.91
N VAL A 13 4.47 12.63 -5.28
CA VAL A 13 3.24 13.02 -5.95
C VAL A 13 2.05 12.66 -5.08
N GLU A 14 1.31 13.66 -4.59
CA GLU A 14 0.05 13.44 -3.88
C GLU A 14 -1.03 13.01 -4.87
N ALA A 15 -1.46 11.75 -4.80
CA ALA A 15 -2.47 11.19 -5.70
C ALA A 15 -3.89 11.33 -5.16
N SER A 16 -4.05 11.34 -3.83
CA SER A 16 -5.35 11.51 -3.19
C SER A 16 -5.21 12.20 -1.83
N ARG A 17 -6.28 12.85 -1.42
CA ARG A 17 -6.41 13.43 -0.08
C ARG A 17 -7.68 12.94 0.58
N GLY A 18 -7.54 12.48 1.84
CA GLY A 18 -8.61 11.83 2.58
C GLY A 18 -8.64 10.32 2.39
N CYS A 19 -9.60 9.67 3.03
CA CYS A 19 -9.78 8.23 2.97
C CYS A 19 -11.27 7.89 3.05
N GLU A 20 -11.72 6.93 2.26
CA GLU A 20 -13.10 6.46 2.29
C GLU A 20 -13.38 5.46 3.43
N TRP A 21 -12.32 4.85 3.96
CA TRP A 21 -12.42 3.84 5.02
C TRP A 21 -12.63 4.47 6.39
N GLY A 22 -13.40 3.79 7.22
CA GLY A 22 -13.72 4.24 8.58
C GLY A 22 -12.97 3.47 9.66
N CYS A 23 -11.68 3.20 9.48
CA CYS A 23 -10.87 2.53 10.50
C CYS A 23 -10.87 3.35 11.79
N ARG A 24 -11.24 2.72 12.93
CA ARG A 24 -11.50 3.43 14.20
C ARG A 24 -10.27 4.10 14.82
N PHE A 25 -9.09 3.70 14.42
CA PHE A 25 -7.81 4.26 14.92
C PHE A 25 -7.28 5.41 14.04
N CYS A 26 -7.82 5.64 12.85
CA CYS A 26 -7.21 6.50 11.84
C CYS A 26 -7.99 7.79 11.62
N ALA A 27 -7.35 8.94 11.87
CA ALA A 27 -7.96 10.25 11.67
C ALA A 27 -8.31 10.56 10.20
N ALA A 28 -7.57 10.00 9.23
CA ALA A 28 -7.74 10.32 7.82
C ALA A 28 -9.15 10.01 7.28
N GLY A 29 -9.77 8.93 7.78
CA GLY A 29 -11.12 8.52 7.41
C GLY A 29 -12.24 9.36 8.05
N TYR A 30 -11.92 10.31 8.92
CA TYR A 30 -12.88 11.18 9.61
C TYR A 30 -12.64 12.65 9.33
N MET A 31 -11.38 13.13 9.42
CA MET A 31 -11.05 14.55 9.32
C MET A 31 -10.95 15.03 7.88
N TYR A 32 -10.62 14.14 6.93
CA TYR A 32 -10.33 14.52 5.54
C TYR A 32 -11.36 13.99 4.55
N ARG A 33 -12.61 13.84 4.96
CA ARG A 33 -13.72 13.52 4.07
C ARG A 33 -14.27 14.78 3.37
N PRO A 34 -14.85 14.62 2.15
CA PRO A 34 -14.80 13.42 1.30
C PRO A 34 -13.40 13.14 0.74
N ILE A 35 -13.14 11.89 0.34
CA ILE A 35 -11.92 11.57 -0.40
C ILE A 35 -11.92 12.33 -1.73
N ARG A 36 -10.76 12.82 -2.12
CA ARG A 36 -10.53 13.53 -3.37
C ARG A 36 -9.34 12.92 -4.08
N HIS A 37 -9.54 12.52 -5.32
CA HIS A 37 -8.49 11.98 -6.18
C HIS A 37 -8.06 13.03 -7.20
N ARG A 38 -6.80 13.05 -7.58
CA ARG A 38 -6.34 13.74 -8.78
C ARG A 38 -6.66 12.88 -10.00
N SER A 39 -6.91 13.52 -11.14
CA SER A 39 -7.11 12.78 -12.38
C SER A 39 -5.84 12.07 -12.82
N LEU A 40 -6.00 10.99 -13.58
CA LEU A 40 -4.86 10.23 -14.11
C LEU A 40 -3.93 11.10 -14.96
N GLU A 41 -4.48 12.01 -15.77
CA GLU A 41 -3.71 12.94 -16.61
C GLU A 41 -2.84 13.87 -15.75
N THR A 42 -3.40 14.38 -14.64
CA THR A 42 -2.66 15.23 -13.69
C THR A 42 -1.52 14.44 -13.04
N LEU A 43 -1.78 13.20 -12.67
CA LEU A 43 -0.77 12.33 -12.06
C LEU A 43 0.33 11.93 -13.04
N GLN A 44 -0.03 11.67 -14.30
CA GLN A 44 0.94 11.37 -15.35
C GLN A 44 1.82 12.59 -15.67
N ALA A 45 1.24 13.78 -15.76
CA ALA A 45 2.00 15.02 -15.98
C ALA A 45 3.00 15.25 -14.82
N ALA A 46 2.56 15.10 -13.57
CA ALA A 46 3.43 15.20 -12.40
C ALA A 46 4.52 14.12 -12.37
N ALA A 47 4.21 12.91 -12.84
CA ALA A 47 5.19 11.83 -12.94
C ALA A 47 6.25 12.11 -14.01
N VAL A 48 5.88 12.70 -15.16
CA VAL A 48 6.85 13.11 -16.19
C VAL A 48 7.81 14.14 -15.64
N GLU A 49 7.29 15.22 -15.02
CA GLU A 49 8.12 16.24 -14.36
C GLU A 49 9.03 15.60 -13.29
N GLY A 50 8.46 14.70 -12.47
CA GLY A 50 9.22 14.02 -11.42
C GLY A 50 10.36 13.17 -11.92
N LEU A 51 10.20 12.51 -13.08
CA LEU A 51 11.21 11.66 -13.70
C LEU A 51 12.41 12.43 -14.26
N GLU A 52 12.27 13.75 -14.51
CA GLU A 52 13.39 14.62 -14.85
C GLU A 52 14.35 14.81 -13.65
N HIS A 53 13.85 14.60 -12.44
CA HIS A 53 14.59 14.86 -11.20
C HIS A 53 14.97 13.61 -10.42
N ARG A 54 14.15 12.56 -10.46
CA ARG A 54 14.33 11.33 -9.69
C ARG A 54 13.85 10.12 -10.49
N SER A 55 14.54 9.02 -10.36
CA SER A 55 14.13 7.74 -10.95
C SER A 55 12.93 7.09 -10.23
N THR A 56 12.56 7.60 -9.05
CA THR A 56 11.46 7.06 -8.25
C THR A 56 10.40 8.11 -8.01
N ILE A 57 9.17 7.80 -8.38
CA ILE A 57 7.97 8.59 -8.08
C ILE A 57 7.30 7.98 -6.85
N GLY A 58 7.36 8.68 -5.73
CA GLY A 58 6.66 8.32 -4.51
C GLY A 58 5.19 8.76 -4.58
N LEU A 59 4.28 7.80 -4.62
CA LEU A 59 2.85 8.09 -4.67
C LEU A 59 2.29 8.22 -3.25
N VAL A 60 1.78 9.39 -2.92
CA VAL A 60 1.31 9.74 -1.58
C VAL A 60 -0.21 9.82 -1.53
N GLY A 61 -0.78 9.14 -0.55
CA GLY A 61 -2.21 9.13 -0.25
C GLY A 61 -2.47 8.26 0.98
N ALA A 62 -3.62 8.42 1.59
CA ALA A 62 -3.98 7.63 2.78
C ALA A 62 -4.20 6.13 2.46
N GLU A 63 -4.64 5.84 1.25
CA GLU A 63 -4.77 4.49 0.69
C GLU A 63 -4.60 4.57 -0.82
N MET A 64 -3.58 3.89 -1.34
CA MET A 64 -3.18 4.07 -2.73
C MET A 64 -3.81 3.06 -3.70
N ALA A 65 -4.17 1.87 -3.24
CA ALA A 65 -4.71 0.83 -4.13
C ALA A 65 -6.10 1.16 -4.67
N SER A 66 -6.88 2.01 -3.95
CA SER A 66 -8.20 2.49 -4.40
C SER A 66 -8.15 3.70 -5.34
N VAL A 67 -6.98 4.30 -5.54
CA VAL A 67 -6.89 5.49 -6.44
C VAL A 67 -7.22 5.08 -7.86
N PRO A 68 -8.23 5.74 -8.50
CA PRO A 68 -8.59 5.43 -9.88
C PRO A 68 -7.40 5.57 -10.82
N GLY A 69 -7.14 4.53 -11.62
CA GLY A 69 -6.03 4.53 -12.58
C GLY A 69 -4.64 4.30 -11.96
N VAL A 70 -4.53 3.95 -10.66
CA VAL A 70 -3.21 3.76 -10.01
C VAL A 70 -2.36 2.69 -10.69
N ALA A 71 -2.94 1.58 -11.11
CA ALA A 71 -2.21 0.54 -11.84
C ALA A 71 -1.65 1.05 -13.16
N GLU A 72 -2.48 1.80 -13.91
CA GLU A 72 -2.09 2.44 -15.16
C GLU A 72 -1.00 3.50 -14.96
N LEU A 73 -1.08 4.27 -13.88
CA LEU A 73 -0.03 5.22 -13.51
C LEU A 73 1.30 4.50 -13.21
N CYS A 74 1.25 3.38 -12.47
CA CYS A 74 2.45 2.58 -12.20
C CYS A 74 3.05 1.98 -13.49
N GLU A 75 2.21 1.50 -14.41
CA GLU A 75 2.62 1.03 -15.73
C GLU A 75 3.27 2.16 -16.53
N PHE A 76 2.63 3.34 -16.57
CA PHE A 76 3.10 4.53 -17.26
C PHE A 76 4.50 4.99 -16.79
N VAL A 77 4.73 4.96 -15.47
CA VAL A 77 6.05 5.28 -14.88
C VAL A 77 7.08 4.21 -15.25
N ALA A 78 6.71 2.92 -15.18
CA ALA A 78 7.60 1.82 -15.52
C ALA A 78 8.01 1.83 -17.01
N ASP A 79 7.08 2.15 -17.92
CA ASP A 79 7.34 2.26 -19.37
C ASP A 79 8.33 3.38 -19.70
N ARG A 80 8.52 4.34 -18.80
CA ARG A 80 9.51 5.42 -18.89
C ARG A 80 10.82 5.14 -18.15
N GLY A 81 11.02 3.89 -17.71
CA GLY A 81 12.22 3.48 -16.97
C GLY A 81 12.24 3.93 -15.51
N GLY A 82 11.13 4.52 -15.01
CA GLY A 82 11.02 4.95 -13.63
C GLY A 82 10.47 3.87 -12.70
N ARG A 83 10.46 4.18 -11.41
CA ARG A 83 9.87 3.38 -10.34
C ARG A 83 8.69 4.12 -9.72
N ALA A 84 7.51 3.49 -9.69
CA ALA A 84 6.39 3.98 -8.90
C ALA A 84 6.42 3.31 -7.51
N SER A 85 6.54 4.11 -6.46
CA SER A 85 6.59 3.65 -5.06
C SER A 85 5.37 4.17 -4.30
N PRO A 86 4.30 3.38 -4.21
CA PRO A 86 3.11 3.78 -3.45
C PRO A 86 3.37 3.72 -1.95
N SER A 87 2.65 4.55 -1.19
CA SER A 87 2.49 4.38 0.25
C SER A 87 1.82 3.03 0.57
N SER A 88 1.53 2.75 1.84
CA SER A 88 0.91 1.48 2.25
C SER A 88 -0.39 1.19 1.50
N LEU A 89 -0.59 -0.09 1.17
CA LEU A 89 -1.74 -0.58 0.44
C LEU A 89 -2.67 -1.38 1.35
N LYS A 90 -3.96 -1.25 1.15
CA LYS A 90 -4.98 -2.10 1.78
C LYS A 90 -5.14 -3.37 0.93
N ALA A 91 -4.98 -4.54 1.54
CA ALA A 91 -4.80 -5.79 0.81
C ALA A 91 -6.01 -6.22 -0.05
N ASP A 92 -7.24 -5.97 0.43
CA ASP A 92 -8.47 -6.37 -0.27
C ASP A 92 -8.72 -5.63 -1.59
N VAL A 93 -8.17 -4.40 -1.73
CA VAL A 93 -8.29 -3.58 -2.94
C VAL A 93 -7.10 -3.69 -3.90
N ILE A 94 -6.04 -4.42 -3.52
CA ILE A 94 -4.96 -4.75 -4.45
C ILE A 94 -5.51 -5.64 -5.57
N THR A 95 -5.29 -5.24 -6.81
CA THR A 95 -5.63 -6.02 -8.00
C THR A 95 -4.40 -6.72 -8.57
N ASN A 96 -4.61 -7.80 -9.33
CA ASN A 96 -3.52 -8.48 -10.03
C ASN A 96 -2.79 -7.54 -11.01
N ARG A 97 -3.52 -6.61 -11.66
CA ARG A 97 -2.94 -5.58 -12.54
C ARG A 97 -1.99 -4.66 -11.75
N LEU A 98 -2.44 -4.15 -10.61
CA LEU A 98 -1.60 -3.29 -9.75
C LEU A 98 -0.35 -4.05 -9.27
N ALA A 99 -0.50 -5.29 -8.83
CA ALA A 99 0.64 -6.11 -8.40
C ALA A 99 1.68 -6.28 -9.53
N ARG A 100 1.24 -6.58 -10.75
CA ARG A 100 2.12 -6.68 -11.92
C ARG A 100 2.80 -5.35 -12.26
N ALA A 101 2.07 -4.24 -12.20
CA ALA A 101 2.62 -2.91 -12.45
C ALA A 101 3.72 -2.57 -11.42
N LEU A 102 3.51 -2.91 -10.15
CA LEU A 102 4.50 -2.72 -9.07
C LEU A 102 5.72 -3.63 -9.27
N GLY A 103 5.54 -4.87 -9.68
CA GLY A 103 6.64 -5.78 -10.01
C GLY A 103 7.49 -5.27 -11.18
N ARG A 104 6.85 -4.79 -12.25
CA ARG A 104 7.53 -4.16 -13.40
C ARG A 104 8.34 -2.92 -13.01
N SER A 105 7.86 -2.15 -12.06
CA SER A 105 8.55 -0.97 -11.52
C SER A 105 9.77 -1.34 -10.64
N ALA A 106 10.19 -2.61 -10.62
CA ALA A 106 11.30 -3.11 -9.80
C ALA A 106 11.20 -2.70 -8.32
N ASN A 107 9.98 -2.65 -7.80
CA ASN A 107 9.76 -2.38 -6.38
C ASN A 107 10.38 -3.51 -5.54
N GLN A 108 11.36 -3.15 -4.73
CA GLN A 108 12.02 -4.10 -3.85
C GLN A 108 11.11 -4.53 -2.69
N SER A 109 10.26 -3.63 -2.24
CA SER A 109 9.32 -3.90 -1.16
C SER A 109 7.99 -3.19 -1.37
N VAL A 110 6.91 -3.84 -0.96
CA VAL A 110 5.56 -3.27 -0.88
C VAL A 110 5.05 -3.40 0.54
N THR A 111 4.39 -2.36 1.04
CA THR A 111 3.82 -2.35 2.39
C THR A 111 2.34 -2.68 2.33
N ILE A 112 1.94 -3.71 3.10
CA ILE A 112 0.54 -4.04 3.39
C ILE A 112 0.30 -3.79 4.87
N ALA A 113 -0.87 -3.28 5.23
CA ALA A 113 -1.23 -2.95 6.59
C ALA A 113 -2.43 -3.78 7.09
N PRO A 114 -2.21 -5.02 7.58
CA PRO A 114 -3.27 -5.79 8.25
C PRO A 114 -3.77 -5.14 9.53
N GLU A 115 -2.89 -4.44 10.24
CA GLU A 115 -3.06 -3.71 11.50
C GLU A 115 -3.24 -4.61 12.73
N ALA A 116 -3.91 -5.76 12.60
CA ALA A 116 -4.08 -6.72 13.69
C ALA A 116 -3.91 -8.16 13.20
N GLY A 117 -3.44 -9.05 14.08
CA GLY A 117 -3.16 -10.44 13.77
C GLY A 117 -4.43 -11.24 13.49
N SER A 118 -5.46 -11.08 14.33
CA SER A 118 -6.72 -11.81 14.19
C SER A 118 -7.77 -11.06 13.36
N GLU A 119 -8.61 -11.82 12.66
CA GLU A 119 -9.74 -11.24 11.92
C GLU A 119 -10.78 -10.61 12.87
N ARG A 120 -10.95 -11.17 14.06
CA ARG A 120 -11.78 -10.61 15.11
C ARG A 120 -11.35 -9.17 15.42
N LEU A 121 -10.07 -8.96 15.71
CA LEU A 121 -9.55 -7.65 16.09
C LEU A 121 -9.57 -6.68 14.89
N ARG A 122 -9.32 -7.15 13.66
CA ARG A 122 -9.49 -6.34 12.45
C ARG A 122 -10.92 -5.82 12.29
N ARG A 123 -11.94 -6.61 12.65
CA ARG A 123 -13.35 -6.15 12.69
C ARG A 123 -13.58 -5.13 13.81
N VAL A 124 -13.00 -5.35 14.99
CA VAL A 124 -13.10 -4.39 16.13
C VAL A 124 -12.59 -3.02 15.72
N ILE A 125 -11.48 -2.93 15.03
CA ILE A 125 -10.93 -1.65 14.56
C ILE A 125 -11.53 -1.16 13.23
N ASN A 126 -12.55 -1.82 12.73
CA ASN A 126 -13.22 -1.52 11.46
C ASN A 126 -12.27 -1.53 10.22
N LYS A 127 -11.24 -2.35 10.28
CA LYS A 127 -10.37 -2.57 9.10
C LYS A 127 -11.03 -3.52 8.10
N ASN A 128 -11.88 -4.44 8.57
CA ASN A 128 -12.70 -5.37 7.80
C ASN A 128 -11.91 -6.10 6.68
N LEU A 129 -10.75 -6.61 7.05
CA LEU A 129 -9.84 -7.30 6.15
C LEU A 129 -9.75 -8.76 6.58
N THR A 130 -10.09 -9.67 5.69
CA THR A 130 -10.03 -11.11 5.94
C THR A 130 -8.64 -11.69 5.66
N GLU A 131 -8.33 -12.82 6.26
CA GLU A 131 -7.06 -13.49 6.00
C GLU A 131 -6.90 -13.94 4.55
N PRO A 132 -7.91 -14.54 3.89
CA PRO A 132 -7.83 -14.88 2.46
C PRO A 132 -7.50 -13.69 1.55
N GLU A 133 -8.00 -12.50 1.85
CA GLU A 133 -7.69 -11.27 1.09
C GLU A 133 -6.23 -10.87 1.25
N ILE A 134 -5.69 -10.95 2.47
CA ILE A 134 -4.27 -10.66 2.75
C ILE A 134 -3.38 -11.64 2.01
N LEU A 135 -3.68 -12.94 2.10
CA LEU A 135 -2.91 -13.99 1.45
C LEU A 135 -2.96 -13.88 -0.07
N ARG A 136 -4.13 -13.58 -0.63
CA ARG A 136 -4.27 -13.34 -2.08
C ARG A 136 -3.43 -12.15 -2.55
N ALA A 137 -3.42 -11.06 -1.80
CA ALA A 137 -2.60 -9.89 -2.11
C ALA A 137 -1.10 -10.24 -2.08
N ALA A 138 -0.67 -11.01 -1.08
CA ALA A 138 0.69 -11.50 -0.98
C ALA A 138 1.06 -12.40 -2.20
N ASP A 139 0.20 -13.35 -2.57
CA ASP A 139 0.40 -14.21 -3.73
C ASP A 139 0.57 -13.40 -5.03
N TRP A 140 -0.27 -12.39 -5.25
CA TRP A 140 -0.17 -11.55 -6.45
C TRP A 140 1.10 -10.69 -6.47
N LEU A 141 1.48 -10.10 -5.35
CA LEU A 141 2.67 -9.26 -5.26
C LEU A 141 3.95 -10.09 -5.46
N VAL A 142 4.05 -11.22 -4.79
CA VAL A 142 5.20 -12.13 -4.92
C VAL A 142 5.28 -12.73 -6.31
N GLY A 143 4.16 -13.23 -6.85
CA GLY A 143 4.06 -13.74 -8.21
C GLY A 143 4.39 -12.71 -9.29
N ALA A 144 4.27 -11.41 -8.97
CA ALA A 144 4.68 -10.31 -9.83
C ALA A 144 6.16 -9.91 -9.68
N GLY A 145 6.92 -10.56 -8.78
CA GLY A 145 8.36 -10.30 -8.58
C GLY A 145 8.69 -9.27 -7.50
N VAL A 146 7.74 -8.88 -6.65
CA VAL A 146 8.02 -8.09 -5.45
C VAL A 146 8.82 -8.94 -4.47
N ARG A 147 10.01 -8.45 -4.07
CA ARG A 147 10.99 -9.25 -3.30
C ARG A 147 10.73 -9.28 -1.80
N ALA A 148 10.09 -8.24 -1.27
CA ALA A 148 9.82 -8.14 0.16
C ALA A 148 8.44 -7.53 0.42
N LEU A 149 7.72 -8.09 1.37
CA LEU A 149 6.50 -7.52 1.90
C LEU A 149 6.80 -6.94 3.29
N LYS A 150 6.48 -5.66 3.49
CA LYS A 150 6.46 -5.04 4.80
C LYS A 150 5.05 -5.15 5.36
N LEU A 151 4.93 -5.69 6.56
CA LEU A 151 3.65 -5.86 7.23
C LEU A 151 3.57 -4.90 8.40
N TYR A 152 2.51 -4.10 8.47
CA TYR A 152 2.28 -3.20 9.59
C TYR A 152 1.23 -3.78 10.52
N PHE A 153 1.57 -3.84 11.81
CA PHE A 153 0.70 -4.26 12.89
C PHE A 153 0.75 -3.26 14.04
N MET A 154 -0.36 -3.13 14.73
CA MET A 154 -0.49 -2.39 15.99
C MET A 154 -0.67 -3.38 17.14
N ILE A 155 -0.15 -3.04 18.31
CA ILE A 155 -0.31 -3.75 19.56
C ILE A 155 -0.90 -2.78 20.59
N GLY A 156 -1.71 -3.28 21.51
CA GLY A 156 -2.39 -2.46 22.53
C GLY A 156 -3.73 -1.90 22.06
N LEU A 157 -4.35 -2.56 21.09
CA LEU A 157 -5.67 -2.16 20.59
C LEU A 157 -6.77 -2.46 21.62
N PRO A 158 -7.86 -1.67 21.66
CA PRO A 158 -8.98 -1.96 22.55
C PRO A 158 -9.52 -3.38 22.35
N THR A 159 -9.75 -4.10 23.43
CA THR A 159 -10.20 -5.51 23.49
C THR A 159 -9.22 -6.54 22.93
N GLU A 160 -7.96 -6.16 22.70
CA GLU A 160 -6.91 -7.07 22.28
C GLU A 160 -6.66 -8.15 23.33
N THR A 161 -6.53 -9.38 22.89
CA THR A 161 -6.15 -10.53 23.72
C THR A 161 -4.78 -11.05 23.34
N HIS A 162 -4.21 -11.92 24.17
CA HIS A 162 -2.94 -12.56 23.85
C HIS A 162 -3.01 -13.35 22.54
N GLU A 163 -4.11 -14.02 22.27
CA GLU A 163 -4.36 -14.78 21.02
C GLU A 163 -4.37 -13.86 19.80
N ASP A 164 -4.84 -12.60 19.92
CA ASP A 164 -4.79 -11.64 18.80
C ASP A 164 -3.34 -11.24 18.49
N VAL A 165 -2.50 -11.11 19.53
CA VAL A 165 -1.07 -10.82 19.35
C VAL A 165 -0.33 -12.01 18.75
N GLU A 166 -0.58 -13.24 19.24
CA GLU A 166 -0.05 -14.47 18.64
C GLU A 166 -0.48 -14.59 17.17
N GLY A 167 -1.68 -14.15 16.84
CA GLY A 167 -2.18 -14.11 15.47
C GLY A 167 -1.30 -13.29 14.52
N ILE A 168 -0.51 -12.33 15.03
CA ILE A 168 0.46 -11.58 14.21
C ILE A 168 1.55 -12.53 13.71
N LEU A 169 2.08 -13.37 14.60
CA LEU A 169 3.12 -14.33 14.25
C LEU A 169 2.59 -15.36 13.25
N GLU A 170 1.41 -15.89 13.51
CA GLU A 170 0.79 -16.93 12.66
C GLU A 170 0.48 -16.37 11.25
N LEU A 171 -0.10 -15.17 11.15
CA LEU A 171 -0.37 -14.52 9.87
C LEU A 171 0.93 -14.25 9.11
N THR A 172 1.95 -13.75 9.81
CA THR A 172 3.27 -13.48 9.21
C THR A 172 3.91 -14.75 8.70
N ARG A 173 3.84 -15.86 9.46
CA ARG A 173 4.35 -17.19 9.06
C ARG A 173 3.66 -17.68 7.78
N ARG A 174 2.32 -17.62 7.72
CA ARG A 174 1.53 -18.01 6.55
C ARG A 174 1.86 -17.19 5.30
N ILE A 175 2.08 -15.88 5.47
CA ILE A 175 2.55 -15.02 4.37
C ILE A 175 3.97 -15.44 3.94
N GLY A 176 4.87 -15.66 4.88
CA GLY A 176 6.25 -16.11 4.62
C GLY A 176 6.34 -17.41 3.84
N GLU A 177 5.50 -18.38 4.14
CA GLU A 177 5.41 -19.65 3.41
C GLU A 177 5.01 -19.49 1.93
N ARG A 178 4.33 -18.41 1.60
CA ARG A 178 3.96 -18.08 0.21
C ARG A 178 5.06 -17.33 -0.54
N VAL A 179 5.83 -16.52 0.18
CA VAL A 179 6.96 -15.75 -0.38
C VAL A 179 8.15 -16.65 -0.74
N GLN A 180 8.28 -17.81 -0.06
CA GLN A 180 9.39 -18.77 -0.26
C GLN A 180 9.13 -19.80 -1.36
N ARG A 181 7.96 -19.77 -2.00
CA ARG A 181 7.59 -20.67 -3.13
C ARG A 181 7.96 -20.06 -4.47
#